data_f976ce58fa49d83713765a97a937c3b6
#
_entry.id   f976ce58fa49d83713765a97a937c3b6
#
_cell.length_a   1.000
_cell.length_b   1.000
_cell.length_c   1.000
_cell.angle_alpha   90.00
_cell.angle_beta   90.00
_cell.angle_gamma   90.00
#
_symmetry.space_group_name_H-M   'P 1'
#
loop_
_entity.id
_entity.type
_entity.pdbx_description
1 polymer ?
#
loop_
_entity_poly.entity_id
_entity_poly.type
_entity_poly.pdbx_seq_one_letter_code
_entity_poly.pdbx_strand_id
1 'polypeptide(L)'
;RIFRIPNHGAGAAYIEDDIYVAAMGGGYGTQFEGVGSNLTIINLEDSSNPGSLYKVIEIEDLASSDIVNSTPGSPVLITPDTATGITFTGGLIYLSDLEGKITKFNLSNLSDDGLGNRVKIFDSTTLFTVGSNKTNGRYMYHSMDATIGGTTNELWLFAGTGDFERINDTTRGVENYLLGIKDKDYPLYREIANPTKADDITKCKNTTNDTTGSKCPQNADKGWYIVLKDYAKITAEPTVYKGTAYFPVYEPTKSVNKCSLGNAYICGVDDECGTNNSSQLGQSMGKNNKCAWVGQGVLSKIVTFGDKLFANISGKVDCS
;
A
#
# COMPACT_ATOMS: atom_id res chain seq x y z
N ARG A 1 -8.79 -4.82 10.20
CA ARG A 1 -8.78 -6.28 9.93
C ARG A 1 -9.07 -7.05 11.21
N ILE A 2 -9.74 -8.21 11.11
CA ILE A 2 -10.05 -9.09 12.26
C ILE A 2 -9.32 -10.41 12.04
N PHE A 3 -8.58 -10.88 13.05
CA PHE A 3 -7.80 -12.12 13.00
C PHE A 3 -7.36 -12.52 14.42
N ARG A 4 -6.80 -13.74 14.54
CA ARG A 4 -6.23 -14.23 15.80
C ARG A 4 -4.78 -13.82 15.92
N ILE A 5 -4.36 -13.42 17.11
CA ILE A 5 -2.96 -13.17 17.44
C ILE A 5 -2.56 -14.04 18.64
N PRO A 6 -1.26 -14.40 18.77
CA PRO A 6 -0.76 -15.06 19.95
C PRO A 6 -0.96 -14.17 21.18
N ASN A 7 -1.58 -14.72 22.22
CA ASN A 7 -1.66 -14.03 23.49
C ASN A 7 -0.42 -14.35 24.32
N HIS A 8 0.57 -13.48 24.31
CA HIS A 8 1.79 -13.62 25.11
C HIS A 8 1.64 -13.06 26.52
N GLY A 9 0.49 -13.21 27.14
CA GLY A 9 0.41 -13.10 28.60
C GLY A 9 1.45 -14.02 29.25
N ALA A 10 1.97 -13.66 30.39
CA ALA A 10 3.04 -14.44 31.06
C ALA A 10 2.63 -15.92 31.19
N GLY A 11 3.19 -16.79 30.35
CA GLY A 11 2.93 -18.23 30.39
C GLY A 11 2.09 -18.82 29.24
N ALA A 12 1.64 -18.02 28.29
CA ALA A 12 0.89 -18.53 27.13
C ALA A 12 1.80 -19.40 26.23
N ALA A 13 1.62 -20.71 26.32
CA ALA A 13 2.41 -21.69 25.59
C ALA A 13 1.60 -22.44 24.51
N TYR A 14 0.29 -22.18 24.38
CA TYR A 14 -0.62 -22.99 23.58
C TYR A 14 -1.53 -22.15 22.67
N ILE A 15 -1.98 -22.75 21.57
CA ILE A 15 -2.93 -22.17 20.60
C ILE A 15 -4.26 -21.72 21.26
N GLU A 16 -4.61 -22.34 22.38
CA GLU A 16 -5.81 -22.03 23.16
C GLU A 16 -5.77 -20.63 23.81
N ASP A 17 -4.56 -20.04 23.92
CA ASP A 17 -4.35 -18.70 24.46
C ASP A 17 -4.39 -17.59 23.40
N ASP A 18 -4.55 -17.94 22.13
CA ASP A 18 -4.70 -16.93 21.05
C ASP A 18 -6.02 -16.18 21.20
N ILE A 19 -5.98 -14.88 20.93
CA ILE A 19 -7.16 -14.01 21.01
C ILE A 19 -7.54 -13.42 19.64
N TYR A 20 -8.84 -13.20 19.43
CA TYR A 20 -9.31 -12.42 18.28
C TYR A 20 -9.19 -10.93 18.56
N VAL A 21 -8.59 -10.25 17.60
CA VAL A 21 -8.40 -8.79 17.65
C VAL A 21 -8.90 -8.14 16.37
N ALA A 22 -9.24 -6.86 16.50
CA ALA A 22 -9.39 -5.96 15.34
C ALA A 22 -8.19 -5.02 15.29
N ALA A 23 -7.52 -4.97 14.12
CA ALA A 23 -6.42 -4.04 13.87
C ALA A 23 -6.85 -2.99 12.84
N MET A 24 -6.58 -1.73 13.14
CA MET A 24 -6.92 -0.59 12.28
C MET A 24 -5.83 0.48 12.34
N GLY A 25 -5.64 1.22 11.24
CA GLY A 25 -4.82 2.43 11.25
C GLY A 25 -5.45 3.52 12.11
N GLY A 26 -4.65 4.45 12.58
CA GLY A 26 -5.08 5.57 13.40
C GLY A 26 -6.01 6.57 12.70
N GLY A 27 -6.15 6.44 11.38
CA GLY A 27 -7.02 7.27 10.56
C GLY A 27 -6.34 8.53 10.04
N TYR A 28 -7.16 9.44 9.52
CA TYR A 28 -6.71 10.71 8.98
C TYR A 28 -6.81 11.79 10.05
N GLY A 29 -5.66 12.25 10.52
CA GLY A 29 -5.56 13.45 11.35
C GLY A 29 -5.21 14.67 10.48
N THR A 30 -5.40 15.87 11.02
CA THR A 30 -4.91 17.07 10.34
C THR A 30 -3.39 17.03 10.27
N GLN A 31 -2.82 17.55 9.20
CA GLN A 31 -1.36 17.56 8.94
C GLN A 31 -0.52 18.21 10.07
N PHE A 32 -1.14 18.72 11.10
CA PHE A 32 -0.51 19.55 12.13
C PHE A 32 -0.68 19.03 13.56
N GLU A 33 -1.45 17.97 13.80
CA GLU A 33 -1.86 17.61 15.17
C GLU A 33 -1.32 16.27 15.67
N GLY A 34 -0.44 15.60 14.94
CA GLY A 34 0.16 14.33 15.38
C GLY A 34 -0.85 13.20 15.64
N VAL A 35 -2.03 13.28 15.03
CA VAL A 35 -3.11 12.33 15.22
C VAL A 35 -3.12 11.33 14.06
N GLY A 36 -3.35 10.04 14.38
CA GLY A 36 -3.53 9.00 13.38
C GLY A 36 -2.24 8.27 12.95
N SER A 37 -1.11 8.55 13.58
CA SER A 37 0.20 7.95 13.27
C SER A 37 0.42 6.64 14.04
N ASN A 38 -0.54 5.73 14.00
CA ASN A 38 -0.45 4.48 14.75
C ASN A 38 -1.24 3.33 14.13
N LEU A 39 -0.94 2.13 14.60
CA LEU A 39 -1.77 0.94 14.46
C LEU A 39 -2.44 0.67 15.81
N THR A 40 -3.78 0.69 15.83
CA THR A 40 -4.59 0.41 17.02
C THR A 40 -5.09 -1.02 16.95
N ILE A 41 -4.96 -1.74 18.07
CA ILE A 41 -5.39 -3.13 18.24
C ILE A 41 -6.42 -3.19 19.35
N ILE A 42 -7.57 -3.78 19.04
CA ILE A 42 -8.73 -3.90 19.92
C ILE A 42 -8.96 -5.37 20.23
N ASN A 43 -9.13 -5.71 21.51
CA ASN A 43 -9.49 -7.05 21.95
C ASN A 43 -10.98 -7.30 21.74
N LEU A 44 -11.32 -8.33 20.98
CA LEU A 44 -12.71 -8.72 20.70
C LEU A 44 -13.24 -9.79 21.66
N GLU A 45 -12.36 -10.42 22.44
CA GLU A 45 -12.69 -11.54 23.35
C GLU A 45 -12.60 -11.16 24.83
N ASP A 46 -12.40 -9.90 25.18
CA ASP A 46 -12.48 -9.45 26.56
C ASP A 46 -13.93 -9.56 27.06
N SER A 47 -14.19 -10.57 27.87
CA SER A 47 -15.55 -10.83 28.39
C SER A 47 -16.08 -9.73 29.31
N SER A 48 -15.17 -8.97 29.93
CA SER A 48 -15.51 -7.88 30.84
C SER A 48 -15.75 -6.56 30.10
N ASN A 49 -15.05 -6.35 28.99
CA ASN A 49 -15.11 -5.13 28.19
C ASN A 49 -14.84 -5.42 26.71
N PRO A 50 -15.80 -6.06 26.00
CA PRO A 50 -15.64 -6.37 24.59
C PRO A 50 -15.35 -5.12 23.76
N GLY A 51 -14.29 -5.15 22.94
CA GLY A 51 -13.83 -4.00 22.16
C GLY A 51 -12.91 -3.06 22.94
N SER A 52 -12.36 -3.51 24.06
CA SER A 52 -11.35 -2.76 24.80
C SER A 52 -10.09 -2.54 24.00
N LEU A 53 -9.42 -1.42 24.25
CA LEU A 53 -8.11 -1.14 23.67
C LEU A 53 -7.09 -2.17 24.19
N TYR A 54 -6.50 -2.93 23.27
CA TYR A 54 -5.47 -3.91 23.62
C TYR A 54 -4.06 -3.31 23.52
N LYS A 55 -3.75 -2.64 22.41
CA LYS A 55 -2.45 -2.06 22.14
C LYS A 55 -2.54 -0.92 21.13
N VAL A 56 -1.75 0.10 21.32
CA VAL A 56 -1.41 1.10 20.28
C VAL A 56 0.06 0.95 19.96
N ILE A 57 0.39 0.88 18.68
CA ILE A 57 1.76 0.84 18.19
C ILE A 57 1.96 2.12 17.38
N GLU A 58 2.78 3.02 17.92
CA GLU A 58 3.11 4.27 17.24
C GLU A 58 3.99 4.00 16.03
N ILE A 59 3.75 4.73 14.95
CA ILE A 59 4.55 4.70 13.72
C ILE A 59 5.61 5.78 13.84
N GLU A 60 6.86 5.38 13.68
CA GLU A 60 7.99 6.28 13.75
C GLU A 60 7.92 7.36 12.67
N ASP A 61 8.13 8.61 13.08
CA ASP A 61 8.15 9.78 12.20
C ASP A 61 9.51 9.92 11.50
N LEU A 62 9.51 10.31 10.25
CA LEU A 62 10.73 10.72 9.56
C LEU A 62 11.06 12.17 9.97
N ALA A 63 12.08 12.34 10.77
CA ALA A 63 12.48 13.66 11.31
C ALA A 63 12.77 14.74 10.25
N SER A 64 12.92 14.35 8.98
CA SER A 64 13.07 15.25 7.85
C SER A 64 11.74 15.62 7.17
N SER A 65 10.65 14.99 7.56
CA SER A 65 9.32 15.26 7.03
C SER A 65 8.73 16.50 7.71
N ASP A 66 8.01 17.27 6.92
CA ASP A 66 7.28 18.45 7.38
C ASP A 66 5.76 18.19 7.44
N ILE A 67 5.37 16.91 7.46
CA ILE A 67 3.98 16.42 7.50
C ILE A 67 3.82 15.36 8.58
N VAL A 68 2.60 15.17 9.03
CA VAL A 68 2.24 14.10 9.96
C VAL A 68 2.05 12.80 9.19
N ASN A 69 2.60 11.70 9.72
CA ASN A 69 2.52 10.36 9.14
C ASN A 69 1.20 9.62 9.48
N SER A 70 0.07 10.31 9.34
CA SER A 70 -1.26 9.72 9.52
C SER A 70 -1.50 8.53 8.59
N THR A 71 -2.32 7.58 9.04
CA THR A 71 -2.62 6.32 8.34
C THR A 71 -4.09 6.23 7.92
N PRO A 72 -4.50 6.96 6.85
CA PRO A 72 -5.90 6.97 6.41
C PRO A 72 -6.34 5.66 5.77
N GLY A 73 -5.41 4.87 5.24
CA GLY A 73 -5.68 3.60 4.60
C GLY A 73 -5.95 2.45 5.59
N SER A 74 -6.63 1.42 5.12
CA SER A 74 -6.78 0.18 5.89
C SER A 74 -5.51 -0.66 5.83
N PRO A 75 -5.13 -1.34 6.92
CA PRO A 75 -3.96 -2.22 6.92
C PRO A 75 -4.15 -3.45 6.00
N VAL A 76 -3.07 -3.91 5.40
CA VAL A 76 -2.99 -5.23 4.75
C VAL A 76 -2.57 -6.24 5.78
N LEU A 77 -3.29 -7.34 5.89
CA LEU A 77 -3.00 -8.45 6.78
C LEU A 77 -2.57 -9.66 5.96
N ILE A 78 -1.42 -10.21 6.31
CA ILE A 78 -0.90 -11.47 5.76
C ILE A 78 -0.84 -12.51 6.87
N THR A 79 -1.64 -13.56 6.72
CA THR A 79 -1.73 -14.69 7.64
C THR A 79 -0.93 -15.90 7.12
N PRO A 80 -0.63 -16.92 7.96
CA PRO A 80 0.20 -18.07 7.56
C PRO A 80 -0.36 -18.88 6.39
N ASP A 81 -1.66 -18.88 6.21
CA ASP A 81 -2.37 -19.61 5.15
C ASP A 81 -2.22 -18.97 3.75
N THR A 82 -1.57 -17.81 3.66
CA THR A 82 -1.33 -17.15 2.37
C THR A 82 -0.31 -17.87 1.49
N ALA A 83 0.60 -18.66 2.07
CA ALA A 83 1.61 -19.39 1.31
C ALA A 83 1.97 -20.73 1.96
N THR A 84 2.38 -21.68 1.14
CA THR A 84 2.79 -23.02 1.61
C THR A 84 4.09 -22.97 2.41
N GLY A 85 4.16 -23.71 3.52
CA GLY A 85 5.38 -23.86 4.32
C GLY A 85 5.60 -22.78 5.38
N ILE A 86 4.65 -21.86 5.56
CA ILE A 86 4.70 -20.87 6.63
C ILE A 86 4.12 -21.47 7.91
N THR A 87 4.86 -21.33 9.00
CA THR A 87 4.56 -22.01 10.28
C THR A 87 4.25 -21.04 11.43
N PHE A 88 4.33 -19.72 11.24
CA PHE A 88 3.96 -18.78 12.30
C PHE A 88 2.44 -18.74 12.51
N THR A 89 1.98 -18.38 13.71
CA THR A 89 0.59 -18.06 14.04
C THR A 89 0.44 -16.53 14.17
N GLY A 90 -0.79 -16.02 14.03
CA GLY A 90 -1.04 -14.58 13.99
C GLY A 90 -0.90 -14.01 12.58
N GLY A 91 -0.32 -12.84 12.46
CA GLY A 91 -0.18 -12.18 11.16
C GLY A 91 0.89 -11.10 11.10
N LEU A 92 1.31 -10.79 9.90
CA LEU A 92 2.10 -9.61 9.59
C LEU A 92 1.18 -8.54 9.00
N ILE A 93 1.27 -7.32 9.49
CA ILE A 93 0.48 -6.19 9.01
C ILE A 93 1.38 -5.21 8.29
N TYR A 94 0.87 -4.67 7.18
CA TYR A 94 1.51 -3.61 6.42
C TYR A 94 0.55 -2.42 6.33
N LEU A 95 1.06 -1.23 6.63
CA LEU A 95 0.28 0.00 6.64
C LEU A 95 1.08 1.12 5.96
N SER A 96 0.43 1.84 5.07
CA SER A 96 0.98 3.04 4.44
C SER A 96 0.53 4.30 5.16
N ASP A 97 1.33 5.34 5.11
CA ASP A 97 1.06 6.64 5.74
C ASP A 97 1.28 7.83 4.78
N LEU A 98 0.95 9.03 5.26
CA LEU A 98 1.09 10.26 4.46
C LEU A 98 2.56 10.66 4.22
N GLU A 99 3.51 10.19 5.03
CA GLU A 99 4.93 10.35 4.72
C GLU A 99 5.41 9.45 3.58
N GLY A 100 4.51 8.66 3.01
CA GLY A 100 4.83 7.73 1.94
C GLY A 100 5.69 6.56 2.40
N LYS A 101 5.55 6.18 3.69
CA LYS A 101 6.20 4.99 4.25
C LYS A 101 5.26 3.79 4.17
N ILE A 102 5.86 2.62 4.09
CA ILE A 102 5.23 1.34 4.34
C ILE A 102 5.84 0.78 5.61
N THR A 103 5.03 0.68 6.66
CA THR A 103 5.44 0.11 7.95
C THR A 103 4.93 -1.32 8.05
N LYS A 104 5.83 -2.23 8.45
CA LYS A 104 5.53 -3.64 8.73
C LYS A 104 5.44 -3.84 10.23
N PHE A 105 4.41 -4.53 10.70
CA PHE A 105 4.18 -4.85 12.11
C PHE A 105 4.14 -6.36 12.30
N ASN A 106 4.78 -6.83 13.37
CA ASN A 106 4.72 -8.22 13.78
C ASN A 106 3.60 -8.45 14.79
N LEU A 107 2.52 -9.11 14.37
CA LEU A 107 1.45 -9.59 15.24
C LEU A 107 1.41 -11.13 15.22
N SER A 108 2.58 -11.76 15.19
CA SER A 108 2.75 -13.19 15.08
C SER A 108 3.59 -13.75 16.22
N ASN A 109 3.71 -15.07 16.31
CA ASN A 109 4.60 -15.75 17.23
C ASN A 109 6.04 -15.87 16.74
N LEU A 110 6.44 -15.17 15.69
CA LEU A 110 7.84 -15.13 15.28
C LEU A 110 8.70 -14.61 16.41
N SER A 111 9.74 -15.35 16.77
CA SER A 111 10.63 -15.08 17.91
C SER A 111 12.04 -14.66 17.50
N ASP A 112 12.41 -14.90 16.23
CA ASP A 112 13.67 -14.46 15.65
C ASP A 112 13.50 -14.09 14.18
N ASP A 113 14.48 -13.39 13.63
CA ASP A 113 14.49 -12.90 12.25
C ASP A 113 15.22 -13.87 11.27
N GLY A 114 15.52 -15.09 11.71
CA GLY A 114 16.31 -16.05 10.94
C GLY A 114 17.81 -15.76 10.93
N LEU A 115 18.26 -14.69 11.58
CA LEU A 115 19.67 -14.29 11.73
C LEU A 115 20.12 -14.29 13.18
N GLY A 116 19.25 -14.74 14.10
CA GLY A 116 19.52 -14.82 15.53
C GLY A 116 19.17 -13.56 16.34
N ASN A 117 18.55 -12.55 15.72
CA ASN A 117 18.03 -11.41 16.45
C ASN A 117 16.63 -11.74 16.99
N ARG A 118 16.36 -11.29 18.20
CA ARG A 118 15.05 -11.48 18.83
C ARG A 118 14.01 -10.55 18.22
N VAL A 119 12.88 -11.13 17.86
CA VAL A 119 11.68 -10.43 17.39
C VAL A 119 10.58 -10.60 18.44
N LYS A 120 9.82 -9.56 18.66
CA LYS A 120 8.70 -9.57 19.62
C LYS A 120 7.39 -9.28 18.90
N ILE A 121 6.31 -9.78 19.47
CA ILE A 121 4.97 -9.34 19.07
C ILE A 121 4.85 -7.83 19.33
N PHE A 122 4.22 -7.13 18.38
CA PHE A 122 4.05 -5.66 18.33
C PHE A 122 5.31 -4.87 17.98
N ASP A 123 6.39 -5.53 17.55
CA ASP A 123 7.50 -4.82 16.91
C ASP A 123 7.04 -4.24 15.58
N SER A 124 7.58 -3.08 15.22
CA SER A 124 7.31 -2.41 13.95
C SER A 124 8.61 -1.98 13.28
N THR A 125 8.59 -1.95 11.94
CA THR A 125 9.74 -1.51 11.14
C THR A 125 9.28 -0.80 9.87
N THR A 126 9.99 0.25 9.46
CA THR A 126 9.75 0.89 8.16
C THR A 126 10.40 0.07 7.07
N LEU A 127 9.56 -0.56 6.24
CA LEU A 127 10.01 -1.39 5.12
C LEU A 127 10.51 -0.55 3.93
N PHE A 128 9.78 0.52 3.61
CA PHE A 128 10.00 1.31 2.41
C PHE A 128 9.50 2.76 2.57
N THR A 129 10.11 3.69 1.83
CA THR A 129 9.66 5.08 1.77
C THR A 129 9.81 5.69 0.37
N VAL A 130 8.86 6.54 -0.02
CA VAL A 130 9.01 7.41 -1.21
C VAL A 130 9.49 8.82 -0.86
N GLY A 131 9.71 9.11 0.43
CA GLY A 131 10.16 10.42 0.90
C GLY A 131 9.14 11.51 0.61
N SER A 132 7.91 11.33 1.04
CA SER A 132 6.86 12.35 0.88
C SER A 132 7.09 13.55 1.78
N ASN A 133 6.71 14.73 1.30
CA ASN A 133 6.73 16.00 2.04
C ASN A 133 5.71 16.99 1.46
N LYS A 134 5.53 18.15 2.10
CA LYS A 134 4.58 19.20 1.64
C LYS A 134 4.84 19.69 0.21
N THR A 135 6.12 19.66 -0.22
CA THR A 135 6.50 20.16 -1.54
C THR A 135 6.15 19.16 -2.63
N ASN A 136 6.49 17.87 -2.42
CA ASN A 136 6.27 16.85 -3.45
C ASN A 136 4.88 16.21 -3.39
N GLY A 137 4.17 16.25 -2.25
CA GLY A 137 2.80 15.75 -2.12
C GLY A 137 2.61 14.28 -2.47
N ARG A 138 3.65 13.44 -2.35
CA ARG A 138 3.61 12.00 -2.66
C ARG A 138 2.99 11.20 -1.52
N TYR A 139 1.87 11.66 -1.02
CA TYR A 139 1.16 11.05 0.10
C TYR A 139 0.55 9.71 -0.31
N MET A 140 0.49 8.75 0.62
CA MET A 140 -0.22 7.49 0.44
C MET A 140 -1.53 7.52 1.24
N TYR A 141 -2.62 7.98 0.61
CA TYR A 141 -3.95 8.06 1.24
C TYR A 141 -4.69 6.74 1.25
N HIS A 142 -4.41 5.89 0.28
CA HIS A 142 -5.21 4.70 0.03
C HIS A 142 -4.51 3.46 0.58
N SER A 143 -5.33 2.47 0.92
CA SER A 143 -4.85 1.14 1.31
C SER A 143 -4.00 0.53 0.20
N MET A 144 -3.13 -0.37 0.58
CA MET A 144 -2.38 -1.23 -0.35
C MET A 144 -3.16 -2.50 -0.68
N ASP A 145 -2.75 -3.18 -1.73
CA ASP A 145 -3.07 -4.59 -1.98
C ASP A 145 -1.80 -5.42 -1.98
N ALA A 146 -1.91 -6.74 -1.87
CA ALA A 146 -0.76 -7.64 -1.77
C ALA A 146 -1.00 -8.97 -2.45
N THR A 147 0.07 -9.58 -2.95
CA THR A 147 0.07 -10.97 -3.46
C THR A 147 1.42 -11.63 -3.24
N ILE A 148 1.42 -12.96 -3.27
CA ILE A 148 2.65 -13.72 -3.47
C ILE A 148 2.89 -13.81 -4.97
N GLY A 149 4.06 -13.36 -5.43
CA GLY A 149 4.42 -13.39 -6.84
C GLY A 149 4.49 -14.82 -7.38
N GLY A 150 3.85 -15.03 -8.53
CA GLY A 150 3.77 -16.36 -9.14
C GLY A 150 5.12 -16.88 -9.66
N THR A 151 6.03 -15.97 -10.02
CA THR A 151 7.36 -16.29 -10.54
C THR A 151 8.42 -16.20 -9.45
N THR A 152 8.38 -15.15 -8.64
CA THR A 152 9.41 -14.90 -7.62
C THR A 152 9.15 -15.61 -6.31
N ASN A 153 7.91 -15.98 -6.02
CA ASN A 153 7.46 -16.50 -4.72
C ASN A 153 7.78 -15.54 -3.54
N GLU A 154 7.93 -14.25 -3.85
CA GLU A 154 8.13 -13.17 -2.88
C GLU A 154 6.79 -12.48 -2.57
N LEU A 155 6.67 -11.86 -1.41
CA LEU A 155 5.51 -11.02 -1.10
C LEU A 155 5.66 -9.66 -1.76
N TRP A 156 4.66 -9.29 -2.55
CA TRP A 156 4.56 -8.00 -3.22
C TRP A 156 3.45 -7.17 -2.62
N LEU A 157 3.74 -5.89 -2.41
CA LEU A 157 2.82 -4.86 -1.92
C LEU A 157 2.62 -3.82 -3.01
N PHE A 158 1.37 -3.47 -3.31
CA PHE A 158 1.03 -2.49 -4.35
C PHE A 158 0.46 -1.24 -3.72
N ALA A 159 1.01 -0.11 -4.09
CA ALA A 159 0.60 1.20 -3.59
C ALA A 159 0.68 2.25 -4.70
N GLY A 160 0.09 3.40 -4.45
CA GLY A 160 0.27 4.57 -5.30
C GLY A 160 0.29 5.85 -4.49
N THR A 161 0.83 6.90 -5.08
CA THR A 161 0.95 8.20 -4.41
C THR A 161 0.09 9.26 -5.06
N GLY A 162 -0.19 10.32 -4.30
CA GLY A 162 -0.84 11.52 -4.75
C GLY A 162 -1.54 12.27 -3.64
N ASP A 163 -1.58 13.59 -3.75
CA ASP A 163 -2.35 14.45 -2.85
C ASP A 163 -3.84 14.39 -3.22
N PHE A 164 -4.59 13.55 -2.52
CA PHE A 164 -6.01 13.34 -2.78
C PHE A 164 -6.88 14.52 -2.33
N GLU A 165 -6.47 15.28 -1.33
CA GLU A 165 -7.17 16.50 -0.92
C GLU A 165 -7.10 17.59 -1.98
N ARG A 166 -6.03 17.59 -2.78
CA ARG A 166 -5.81 18.52 -3.87
C ARG A 166 -5.85 17.78 -5.20
N ILE A 167 -6.93 17.05 -5.42
CA ILE A 167 -7.06 16.18 -6.58
C ILE A 167 -6.89 16.91 -7.91
N ASN A 168 -7.33 18.17 -8.00
CA ASN A 168 -7.25 19.00 -9.20
C ASN A 168 -5.99 19.91 -9.24
N ASP A 169 -5.05 19.76 -8.31
CA ASP A 169 -3.83 20.57 -8.32
C ASP A 169 -2.94 20.22 -9.52
N THR A 170 -2.67 21.20 -10.35
CA THR A 170 -1.77 21.15 -11.51
C THR A 170 -0.58 22.11 -11.39
N THR A 171 -0.37 22.69 -10.21
CA THR A 171 0.63 23.76 -10.02
C THR A 171 1.97 23.26 -9.51
N ARG A 172 1.99 22.14 -8.81
CA ARG A 172 3.17 21.63 -8.11
C ARG A 172 3.96 20.74 -9.02
N GLY A 173 4.30 20.70 -10.06
CA GLY A 173 5.22 19.90 -10.88
C GLY A 173 5.62 18.51 -10.31
N VAL A 174 4.74 17.87 -9.54
CA VAL A 174 5.01 16.62 -8.82
C VAL A 174 4.75 15.42 -9.71
N GLU A 175 5.72 14.54 -9.79
CA GLU A 175 5.55 13.20 -10.35
C GLU A 175 5.15 12.23 -9.24
N ASN A 176 3.95 11.68 -9.32
CA ASN A 176 3.50 10.60 -8.45
C ASN A 176 3.94 9.24 -8.98
N TYR A 177 3.79 8.20 -8.16
CA TYR A 177 4.24 6.87 -8.48
C TYR A 177 3.13 5.82 -8.34
N LEU A 178 3.14 4.83 -9.24
CA LEU A 178 2.58 3.51 -8.97
C LEU A 178 3.73 2.60 -8.55
N LEU A 179 3.51 1.76 -7.55
CA LEU A 179 4.55 1.01 -6.86
C LEU A 179 4.19 -0.46 -6.76
N GLY A 180 5.15 -1.33 -7.00
CA GLY A 180 5.16 -2.72 -6.59
C GLY A 180 6.42 -2.97 -5.78
N ILE A 181 6.28 -3.19 -4.48
CA ILE A 181 7.38 -3.27 -3.52
C ILE A 181 7.46 -4.68 -2.93
N LYS A 182 8.66 -5.26 -2.92
CA LYS A 182 8.92 -6.58 -2.35
C LYS A 182 9.23 -6.52 -0.87
N ASP A 183 8.57 -7.35 -0.08
CA ASP A 183 9.09 -7.74 1.23
C ASP A 183 9.96 -8.97 1.08
N LYS A 184 11.25 -8.77 0.95
CA LYS A 184 12.23 -9.84 0.73
C LYS A 184 12.49 -10.69 1.97
N ASP A 185 12.07 -10.22 3.13
CA ASP A 185 12.24 -10.94 4.39
C ASP A 185 11.03 -11.81 4.72
N TYR A 186 9.87 -11.60 4.03
CA TYR A 186 8.71 -12.46 4.21
C TYR A 186 9.04 -13.93 3.92
N PRO A 187 8.62 -14.91 4.74
CA PRO A 187 7.68 -14.83 5.86
C PRO A 187 8.29 -14.40 7.19
N LEU A 188 9.56 -14.03 7.24
CA LEU A 188 10.21 -13.57 8.45
C LEU A 188 9.92 -12.08 8.70
N TYR A 189 10.00 -11.70 9.97
CA TYR A 189 10.02 -10.31 10.35
C TYR A 189 11.47 -9.91 10.61
N ARG A 190 11.95 -8.88 9.93
CA ARG A 190 13.25 -8.29 10.18
C ARG A 190 13.07 -6.82 10.56
N GLU A 191 13.56 -6.46 11.73
CA GLU A 191 13.57 -5.08 12.17
C GLU A 191 14.69 -4.31 11.45
N ILE A 192 14.36 -3.13 10.92
CA ILE A 192 15.32 -2.16 10.43
C ILE A 192 15.54 -1.16 11.58
N ALA A 193 16.68 -1.24 12.22
CA ALA A 193 17.01 -0.50 13.44
C ALA A 193 16.98 1.04 13.31
N ASN A 194 16.77 1.56 12.10
CA ASN A 194 16.67 2.99 11.84
C ASN A 194 15.79 3.23 10.61
N PRO A 195 14.63 3.91 10.73
CA PRO A 195 13.72 4.17 9.62
C PRO A 195 14.34 5.00 8.50
N THR A 196 15.36 5.79 8.77
CA THR A 196 16.12 6.51 7.73
C THR A 196 16.96 5.59 6.84
N LYS A 197 17.10 4.31 7.20
CA LYS A 197 17.76 3.26 6.41
C LYS A 197 16.75 2.35 5.71
N ALA A 198 15.47 2.66 5.76
CA ALA A 198 14.47 1.96 4.98
C ALA A 198 14.85 2.00 3.48
N ASP A 199 14.45 0.98 2.76
CA ASP A 199 14.60 0.98 1.31
C ASP A 199 13.74 2.09 0.70
N ASP A 200 14.23 2.68 -0.37
CA ASP A 200 13.57 3.78 -1.07
C ASP A 200 13.48 3.53 -2.58
N ILE A 201 12.94 4.50 -3.28
CA ILE A 201 12.71 4.43 -4.73
C ILE A 201 14.00 4.19 -5.53
N THR A 202 15.19 4.51 -4.98
CA THR A 202 16.49 4.28 -5.66
C THR A 202 16.86 2.80 -5.72
N LYS A 203 16.22 1.97 -4.88
CA LYS A 203 16.36 0.51 -4.86
C LYS A 203 15.37 -0.20 -5.77
N CYS A 204 14.50 0.54 -6.46
CA CYS A 204 13.50 0.00 -7.36
C CYS A 204 13.84 0.26 -8.82
N LYS A 205 13.30 -0.55 -9.71
CA LYS A 205 13.40 -0.36 -11.15
C LYS A 205 12.36 0.62 -11.67
N ASN A 206 12.78 1.62 -12.42
CA ASN A 206 11.88 2.49 -13.16
C ASN A 206 11.40 1.77 -14.42
N THR A 207 10.16 1.32 -14.41
CA THR A 207 9.55 0.61 -15.53
C THR A 207 8.60 1.47 -16.36
N THR A 208 8.56 2.79 -16.13
CA THR A 208 7.62 3.73 -16.77
C THR A 208 7.53 3.54 -18.29
N ASN A 209 8.66 3.42 -18.97
CA ASN A 209 8.72 3.28 -20.41
C ASN A 209 9.10 1.85 -20.86
N ASP A 210 9.13 0.89 -19.95
CA ASP A 210 9.45 -0.50 -20.29
C ASP A 210 8.20 -1.22 -20.79
N THR A 211 8.25 -1.69 -22.02
CA THR A 211 7.19 -2.47 -22.68
C THR A 211 7.58 -3.91 -22.94
N THR A 212 8.85 -4.27 -22.67
CA THR A 212 9.43 -5.56 -23.07
C THR A 212 9.83 -6.42 -21.88
N GLY A 213 9.79 -5.89 -20.65
CA GLY A 213 10.29 -6.57 -19.46
C GLY A 213 11.81 -6.47 -19.27
N SER A 214 12.50 -5.65 -20.07
CA SER A 214 13.95 -5.49 -19.96
C SER A 214 14.41 -4.84 -18.65
N LYS A 215 13.49 -4.17 -17.96
CA LYS A 215 13.72 -3.51 -16.66
C LYS A 215 12.99 -4.17 -15.50
N CYS A 216 12.59 -5.43 -15.65
CA CYS A 216 12.01 -6.17 -14.52
C CYS A 216 12.97 -6.20 -13.33
N PRO A 217 12.45 -6.04 -12.10
CA PRO A 217 13.26 -6.15 -10.89
C PRO A 217 13.98 -7.50 -10.80
N GLN A 218 15.27 -7.46 -10.51
CA GLN A 218 16.07 -8.63 -10.21
C GLN A 218 16.05 -8.93 -8.69
N ASN A 219 16.70 -10.02 -8.28
CA ASN A 219 16.72 -10.43 -6.87
C ASN A 219 17.27 -9.35 -5.91
N ALA A 220 18.17 -8.49 -6.36
CA ALA A 220 18.73 -7.40 -5.56
C ALA A 220 17.78 -6.21 -5.42
N ASP A 221 16.87 -6.02 -6.37
CA ASP A 221 15.97 -4.87 -6.42
C ASP A 221 14.82 -5.04 -5.42
N LYS A 222 14.33 -3.95 -4.89
CA LYS A 222 13.24 -3.91 -3.90
C LYS A 222 11.86 -3.77 -4.53
N GLY A 223 11.78 -3.74 -5.83
CA GLY A 223 10.53 -3.64 -6.57
C GLY A 223 10.64 -2.80 -7.83
N TRP A 224 9.50 -2.32 -8.28
CA TRP A 224 9.38 -1.47 -9.45
C TRP A 224 8.53 -0.22 -9.14
N TYR A 225 8.72 0.81 -9.95
CA TYR A 225 7.84 1.96 -9.96
C TYR A 225 7.57 2.49 -11.36
N ILE A 226 6.42 3.12 -11.50
CA ILE A 226 5.98 3.83 -12.70
C ILE A 226 5.74 5.28 -12.33
N VAL A 227 6.34 6.19 -13.08
CA VAL A 227 6.13 7.63 -12.92
C VAL A 227 4.82 8.02 -13.58
N LEU A 228 3.92 8.60 -12.83
CA LEU A 228 2.70 9.22 -13.33
C LEU A 228 3.01 10.66 -13.73
N LYS A 229 2.74 10.97 -15.00
CA LYS A 229 2.92 12.31 -15.58
C LYS A 229 1.64 13.14 -15.49
N ASP A 230 1.76 14.40 -15.88
CA ASP A 230 0.61 15.32 -16.01
C ASP A 230 -0.19 15.48 -14.70
N TYR A 231 0.51 15.45 -13.55
CA TYR A 231 -0.07 15.55 -12.20
C TYR A 231 -1.03 14.41 -11.83
N ALA A 232 -1.00 13.34 -12.60
CA ALA A 232 -1.84 12.18 -12.34
C ALA A 232 -1.53 11.55 -10.98
N LYS A 233 -2.53 10.97 -10.37
CA LYS A 233 -2.46 10.39 -9.02
C LYS A 233 -3.42 9.22 -8.88
N ILE A 234 -3.16 8.35 -7.91
CA ILE A 234 -4.07 7.26 -7.56
C ILE A 234 -5.30 7.81 -6.84
N THR A 235 -6.46 7.19 -7.06
CA THR A 235 -7.74 7.64 -6.47
C THR A 235 -8.41 6.65 -5.55
N ALA A 236 -7.91 5.43 -5.50
CA ALA A 236 -8.35 4.39 -4.57
C ALA A 236 -7.25 3.33 -4.42
N GLU A 237 -7.47 2.34 -3.56
CA GLU A 237 -6.53 1.24 -3.40
C GLU A 237 -6.36 0.45 -4.71
N PRO A 238 -5.15 -0.05 -5.00
CA PRO A 238 -4.92 -0.97 -6.10
C PRO A 238 -5.70 -2.27 -5.93
N THR A 239 -5.77 -3.05 -6.99
CA THR A 239 -6.33 -4.42 -6.95
C THR A 239 -5.41 -5.33 -7.75
N VAL A 240 -4.89 -6.39 -7.13
CA VAL A 240 -4.10 -7.40 -7.83
C VAL A 240 -4.95 -8.61 -8.15
N TYR A 241 -4.88 -9.07 -9.40
CA TYR A 241 -5.65 -10.23 -9.86
C TYR A 241 -4.97 -10.93 -11.05
N LYS A 242 -4.77 -12.23 -10.94
CA LYS A 242 -4.20 -13.08 -12.02
C LYS A 242 -2.91 -12.50 -12.63
N GLY A 243 -1.93 -12.15 -11.79
CA GLY A 243 -0.63 -11.64 -12.24
C GLY A 243 -0.67 -10.21 -12.77
N THR A 244 -1.74 -9.46 -12.51
CA THR A 244 -1.87 -8.06 -12.93
C THR A 244 -2.24 -7.19 -11.75
N ALA A 245 -1.49 -6.12 -11.56
CA ALA A 245 -1.80 -5.04 -10.62
C ALA A 245 -2.56 -3.94 -11.36
N TYR A 246 -3.77 -3.65 -10.90
CA TYR A 246 -4.65 -2.61 -11.44
C TYR A 246 -4.67 -1.40 -10.52
N PHE A 247 -4.51 -0.22 -11.11
CA PHE A 247 -4.51 1.05 -10.37
C PHE A 247 -5.55 2.00 -10.94
N PRO A 248 -6.48 2.52 -10.11
CA PRO A 248 -7.35 3.61 -10.51
C PRO A 248 -6.58 4.93 -10.48
N VAL A 249 -6.46 5.60 -11.61
CA VAL A 249 -5.67 6.81 -11.77
C VAL A 249 -6.53 7.96 -12.28
N TYR A 250 -6.32 9.13 -11.75
CA TYR A 250 -6.93 10.38 -12.17
C TYR A 250 -5.87 11.35 -12.67
N GLU A 251 -6.10 11.93 -13.84
CA GLU A 251 -5.29 12.99 -14.42
C GLU A 251 -6.10 14.30 -14.39
N PRO A 252 -5.71 15.29 -13.59
CA PRO A 252 -6.40 16.57 -13.55
C PRO A 252 -6.25 17.32 -14.86
N THR A 253 -7.27 18.09 -15.23
CA THR A 253 -7.20 18.93 -16.43
C THR A 253 -6.64 20.31 -16.07
N LYS A 254 -5.83 20.88 -16.95
CA LYS A 254 -5.34 22.25 -16.86
C LYS A 254 -6.38 23.30 -17.31
N SER A 255 -7.57 22.87 -17.66
CA SER A 255 -8.63 23.78 -18.11
C SER A 255 -9.07 24.70 -16.98
N VAL A 256 -9.20 25.99 -17.29
CA VAL A 256 -9.78 27.01 -16.38
C VAL A 256 -11.31 26.88 -16.26
N ASN A 257 -11.93 26.06 -17.09
CA ASN A 257 -13.37 25.80 -17.02
C ASN A 257 -13.67 24.93 -15.78
N LYS A 258 -14.43 25.46 -14.83
CA LYS A 258 -14.84 24.77 -13.60
C LYS A 258 -15.64 23.48 -13.85
N CYS A 259 -16.23 23.34 -15.04
CA CYS A 259 -16.95 22.18 -15.47
C CYS A 259 -16.07 21.10 -16.16
N SER A 260 -14.79 21.40 -16.31
CA SER A 260 -13.84 20.44 -16.89
C SER A 260 -13.40 19.43 -15.83
N LEU A 261 -13.96 18.25 -15.89
CA LEU A 261 -13.52 17.11 -15.10
C LEU A 261 -12.20 16.59 -15.66
N GLY A 262 -11.32 16.11 -14.78
CA GLY A 262 -10.12 15.37 -15.21
C GLY A 262 -10.47 14.01 -15.79
N ASN A 263 -9.46 13.29 -16.22
CA ASN A 263 -9.57 12.02 -16.89
C ASN A 263 -9.36 10.85 -15.90
N ALA A 264 -10.22 9.86 -16.00
CA ALA A 264 -10.10 8.61 -15.26
C ALA A 264 -9.43 7.53 -16.13
N TYR A 265 -8.45 6.84 -15.57
CA TYR A 265 -7.73 5.74 -16.21
C TYR A 265 -7.71 4.51 -15.30
N ILE A 266 -7.76 3.33 -15.92
CA ILE A 266 -7.35 2.08 -15.28
C ILE A 266 -5.96 1.76 -15.82
N CYS A 267 -4.95 1.71 -14.95
CA CYS A 267 -3.62 1.22 -15.30
C CYS A 267 -3.51 -0.24 -14.88
N GLY A 268 -3.13 -1.13 -15.80
CA GLY A 268 -2.93 -2.55 -15.54
C GLY A 268 -1.53 -2.96 -15.99
N VAL A 269 -0.76 -3.51 -15.07
CA VAL A 269 0.64 -3.89 -15.29
C VAL A 269 0.92 -5.26 -14.67
N ASP A 270 1.93 -5.93 -15.20
CA ASP A 270 2.45 -7.14 -14.59
C ASP A 270 2.85 -6.88 -13.13
N ASP A 271 2.37 -7.73 -12.22
CA ASP A 271 2.51 -7.51 -10.78
C ASP A 271 3.97 -7.61 -10.32
N GLU A 272 4.79 -8.48 -10.90
CA GLU A 272 6.18 -8.66 -10.51
C GLU A 272 7.16 -7.78 -11.29
N CYS A 273 6.75 -7.23 -12.43
CA CYS A 273 7.62 -6.48 -13.33
C CYS A 273 7.22 -5.01 -13.54
N GLY A 274 5.95 -4.66 -13.33
CA GLY A 274 5.44 -3.32 -13.63
C GLY A 274 5.42 -2.98 -15.13
N THR A 275 5.56 -3.98 -16.01
CA THR A 275 5.48 -3.80 -17.45
C THR A 275 4.05 -3.88 -17.94
N ASN A 276 3.85 -3.60 -19.23
CA ASN A 276 2.53 -3.69 -19.82
C ASN A 276 1.99 -5.13 -19.79
N ASN A 277 0.81 -5.31 -19.24
CA ASN A 277 0.03 -6.54 -19.35
C ASN A 277 -1.19 -6.30 -20.24
N SER A 278 -0.95 -5.89 -21.49
CA SER A 278 -1.96 -5.45 -22.46
C SER A 278 -3.04 -6.50 -22.76
N SER A 279 -2.74 -7.78 -22.57
CA SER A 279 -3.71 -8.86 -22.78
C SER A 279 -4.90 -8.79 -21.83
N GLN A 280 -4.73 -8.16 -20.67
CA GLN A 280 -5.75 -8.08 -19.63
C GLN A 280 -6.73 -6.90 -19.80
N LEU A 281 -6.30 -5.79 -20.43
CA LEU A 281 -7.13 -4.59 -20.61
C LEU A 281 -7.63 -4.39 -22.04
N GLY A 282 -7.27 -5.27 -22.96
CA GLY A 282 -7.59 -5.14 -24.38
C GLY A 282 -6.72 -4.14 -25.14
N GLN A 283 -6.93 -4.02 -26.45
CA GLN A 283 -6.05 -3.25 -27.34
C GLN A 283 -6.30 -1.72 -27.35
N SER A 284 -7.29 -1.22 -26.64
CA SER A 284 -7.69 0.20 -26.67
C SER A 284 -6.95 1.06 -25.64
N MET A 285 -5.72 0.72 -25.33
CA MET A 285 -4.96 1.36 -24.28
C MET A 285 -4.37 2.70 -24.70
N GLY A 286 -4.69 3.71 -23.91
CA GLY A 286 -4.16 5.06 -24.09
C GLY A 286 -2.65 5.20 -23.87
N LYS A 287 -2.19 6.42 -23.83
CA LYS A 287 -0.87 7.06 -23.89
C LYS A 287 0.42 6.26 -23.61
N ASN A 288 0.46 5.14 -22.91
CA ASN A 288 1.70 4.42 -22.62
C ASN A 288 1.55 2.89 -22.63
N ASN A 289 0.53 2.37 -23.28
CA ASN A 289 0.22 0.94 -23.29
C ASN A 289 0.03 0.27 -21.91
N LYS A 290 -0.05 1.06 -20.82
CA LYS A 290 -0.25 0.57 -19.45
C LYS A 290 -1.57 1.03 -18.85
N CYS A 291 -2.17 2.11 -19.37
CA CYS A 291 -3.37 2.72 -18.82
C CYS A 291 -4.43 2.91 -19.93
N ALA A 292 -5.65 2.49 -19.65
CA ALA A 292 -6.82 2.72 -20.50
C ALA A 292 -7.62 3.91 -19.96
N TRP A 293 -7.94 4.88 -20.81
CA TRP A 293 -8.92 5.91 -20.49
C TRP A 293 -10.31 5.28 -20.41
N VAL A 294 -11.04 5.56 -19.33
CA VAL A 294 -12.35 4.99 -19.08
C VAL A 294 -13.46 6.03 -18.95
N GLY A 295 -13.11 7.31 -18.88
CA GLY A 295 -14.07 8.39 -18.82
C GLY A 295 -13.52 9.65 -18.18
N GLN A 296 -14.39 10.62 -17.97
CA GLN A 296 -14.08 11.83 -17.20
C GLN A 296 -14.59 11.68 -15.77
N GLY A 297 -13.81 12.14 -14.79
CA GLY A 297 -14.14 12.09 -13.37
C GLY A 297 -13.15 11.27 -12.55
N VAL A 298 -13.53 10.93 -11.33
CA VAL A 298 -12.71 10.19 -10.37
C VAL A 298 -13.15 8.74 -10.35
N LEU A 299 -12.20 7.83 -10.45
CA LEU A 299 -12.45 6.39 -10.46
C LEU A 299 -12.43 5.83 -9.03
N SER A 300 -13.40 4.99 -8.72
CA SER A 300 -13.44 4.22 -7.48
C SER A 300 -12.40 3.09 -7.50
N LYS A 301 -12.28 2.36 -6.38
CA LYS A 301 -11.59 1.07 -6.36
C LYS A 301 -12.07 0.16 -7.49
N ILE A 302 -11.13 -0.54 -8.10
CA ILE A 302 -11.40 -1.56 -9.12
C ILE A 302 -11.73 -2.86 -8.40
N VAL A 303 -12.85 -3.49 -8.78
CA VAL A 303 -13.26 -4.79 -8.25
C VAL A 303 -13.25 -5.80 -9.39
N THR A 304 -12.73 -6.98 -9.12
CA THR A 304 -12.67 -8.08 -10.10
C THR A 304 -13.75 -9.11 -9.81
N PHE A 305 -14.42 -9.58 -10.85
CA PHE A 305 -15.34 -10.70 -10.78
C PHE A 305 -15.27 -11.53 -12.07
N GLY A 306 -14.83 -12.78 -11.95
CA GLY A 306 -14.50 -13.60 -13.11
C GLY A 306 -13.39 -12.95 -13.94
N ASP A 307 -13.64 -12.72 -15.22
CA ASP A 307 -12.71 -12.06 -16.14
C ASP A 307 -13.07 -10.58 -16.41
N LYS A 308 -13.86 -9.98 -15.52
CA LYS A 308 -14.34 -8.61 -15.67
C LYS A 308 -13.80 -7.71 -14.56
N LEU A 309 -13.53 -6.46 -14.93
CA LEU A 309 -13.20 -5.37 -14.02
C LEU A 309 -14.43 -4.48 -13.89
N PHE A 310 -14.73 -4.10 -12.66
CA PHE A 310 -15.81 -3.18 -12.31
C PHE A 310 -15.24 -1.99 -11.55
N ALA A 311 -15.64 -0.80 -11.96
CA ALA A 311 -15.33 0.44 -11.25
C ALA A 311 -16.42 1.47 -11.53
N ASN A 312 -16.62 2.38 -10.58
CA ASN A 312 -17.52 3.51 -10.75
C ASN A 312 -16.71 4.77 -11.07
N ILE A 313 -17.23 5.59 -11.96
CA ILE A 313 -16.69 6.92 -12.25
C ILE A 313 -17.65 7.94 -11.64
N SER A 314 -17.16 8.79 -10.73
CA SER A 314 -17.92 9.90 -10.19
C SER A 314 -17.66 11.15 -11.00
N GLY A 315 -18.71 11.89 -11.35
CA GLY A 315 -18.56 13.24 -11.86
C GLY A 315 -19.05 13.49 -13.28
N LYS A 316 -20.27 13.15 -13.60
CA LYS A 316 -20.97 13.81 -14.71
C LYS A 316 -21.53 15.13 -14.18
N VAL A 317 -20.89 16.25 -14.49
CA VAL A 317 -21.46 17.56 -14.24
C VAL A 317 -22.14 18.01 -15.54
N ASP A 318 -23.46 18.13 -15.53
CA ASP A 318 -24.17 18.85 -16.57
C ASP A 318 -23.93 20.34 -16.32
N CYS A 319 -23.08 20.92 -17.12
CA CYS A 319 -22.85 22.37 -17.18
C CYS A 319 -23.68 22.95 -18.32
N SER A 320 -25.01 22.76 -18.27
CA SER A 320 -25.96 23.44 -19.15
C SER A 320 -26.20 24.87 -18.71
#